data_6f2c5918b39404b875a609dd42a102b2
#
_entry.id   6f2c5918b39404b875a609dd42a102b2
#
_cell.length_a   1.000
_cell.length_b   1.000
_cell.length_c   1.000
_cell.angle_alpha   90.00
_cell.angle_beta   90.00
_cell.angle_gamma   90.00
#
_symmetry.space_group_name_H-M   'P 1'
#
loop_
_entity.id
_entity.type
_entity.pdbx_description
1 polymer ?
#
loop_
_entity_poly.entity_id
_entity_poly.type
_entity_poly.pdbx_seq_one_letter_code
_entity_poly.pdbx_strand_id
1 'polypeptide(L)'
;MSIRTTHRALLSRLLPDDHPDELTVRQGQFHLVVMGADRVVCLPRTRAAAARLPQRVAALHALAGLDLGFRTPEPLLQGGAHGTDEEPFLVLSRIPGEPLETDALHDADVVDTVAAQYAKLLSALARSGTGEAVRAVLPHAAERPWWRFAENVRAELFPLMSDSGRLRAERELTALDSLPHLTRAVVHGDLGAENVLWEWTHGLPHLSGVLDWDDVTLSDPAEDLAAIGASYGHDLLERVLILGDWSDHGLLTRIAVIRGTFALQQALYAIRDGDEEELADGLADYR
;
A
#
# COMPACT_ATOMS: atom_id res chain seq x y z
N MET A 1 -9.27 -12.84 -25.46
CA MET A 1 -8.72 -11.71 -26.27
C MET A 1 -7.68 -11.03 -25.39
N SER A 2 -6.44 -10.77 -25.90
CA SER A 2 -5.40 -10.16 -25.05
C SER A 2 -5.78 -8.69 -24.75
N ILE A 3 -5.56 -8.23 -23.53
CA ILE A 3 -5.78 -6.86 -23.05
C ILE A 3 -5.11 -5.83 -23.99
N ARG A 4 -3.91 -6.15 -24.48
CA ARG A 4 -3.19 -5.35 -25.47
C ARG A 4 -3.98 -5.18 -26.76
N THR A 5 -4.82 -6.13 -27.12
CA THR A 5 -5.64 -6.07 -28.32
C THR A 5 -6.93 -5.26 -28.07
N THR A 6 -7.55 -5.42 -26.90
CA THR A 6 -8.80 -4.72 -26.53
C THR A 6 -8.57 -3.22 -26.37
N HIS A 7 -7.46 -2.81 -25.74
CA HIS A 7 -7.16 -1.39 -25.48
C HIS A 7 -6.08 -0.81 -26.40
N ARG A 8 -5.79 -1.46 -27.53
CA ARG A 8 -4.66 -1.11 -28.41
C ARG A 8 -4.64 0.36 -28.83
N ALA A 9 -5.78 0.89 -29.28
CA ALA A 9 -5.85 2.27 -29.75
C ALA A 9 -5.59 3.28 -28.60
N LEU A 10 -6.14 2.99 -27.42
CA LEU A 10 -5.93 3.80 -26.21
C LEU A 10 -4.46 3.74 -25.78
N LEU A 11 -3.88 2.55 -25.68
CA LEU A 11 -2.48 2.38 -25.25
C LEU A 11 -1.49 3.02 -26.22
N SER A 12 -1.69 2.89 -27.54
CA SER A 12 -0.85 3.58 -28.54
C SER A 12 -0.91 5.11 -28.45
N ARG A 13 -2.01 5.67 -27.95
CA ARG A 13 -2.14 7.11 -27.72
C ARG A 13 -1.47 7.54 -26.42
N LEU A 14 -1.59 6.74 -25.36
CA LEU A 14 -1.09 7.08 -24.02
C LEU A 14 0.38 6.74 -23.81
N LEU A 15 0.88 5.76 -24.56
CA LEU A 15 2.26 5.26 -24.57
C LEU A 15 2.81 5.30 -26.01
N PRO A 16 2.97 6.50 -26.61
CA PRO A 16 3.29 6.61 -28.03
C PRO A 16 4.71 6.15 -28.39
N ASP A 17 5.61 6.19 -27.42
CA ASP A 17 7.02 5.86 -27.59
C ASP A 17 7.32 4.39 -27.30
N ASP A 18 6.32 3.64 -26.81
CA ASP A 18 6.45 2.24 -26.41
C ASP A 18 5.95 1.29 -27.50
N HIS A 19 6.72 0.22 -27.76
CA HIS A 19 6.25 -0.83 -28.67
C HIS A 19 5.24 -1.74 -27.94
N PRO A 20 4.09 -2.09 -28.55
CA PRO A 20 3.06 -2.88 -27.89
C PRO A 20 3.51 -4.22 -27.30
N ASP A 21 4.53 -4.84 -27.89
CA ASP A 21 5.07 -6.12 -27.44
C ASP A 21 5.99 -5.98 -26.21
N GLU A 22 6.51 -4.80 -25.94
CA GLU A 22 7.38 -4.47 -24.80
C GLU A 22 6.60 -4.06 -23.56
N LEU A 23 5.31 -3.74 -23.72
CA LEU A 23 4.45 -3.37 -22.61
C LEU A 23 4.28 -4.54 -21.64
N THR A 24 4.51 -4.30 -20.36
CA THR A 24 4.19 -5.26 -19.30
C THR A 24 2.80 -4.98 -18.76
N VAL A 25 1.99 -6.03 -18.64
CA VAL A 25 0.62 -5.92 -18.11
C VAL A 25 0.54 -6.68 -16.79
N ARG A 26 0.13 -5.99 -15.74
CA ARG A 26 -0.19 -6.58 -14.43
C ARG A 26 -1.66 -6.35 -14.10
N GLN A 27 -2.28 -7.33 -13.50
CA GLN A 27 -3.66 -7.23 -13.02
C GLN A 27 -3.63 -7.07 -11.51
N GLY A 28 -3.91 -5.86 -11.05
CA GLY A 28 -4.16 -5.60 -9.64
C GLY A 28 -5.63 -5.79 -9.28
N GLN A 29 -5.95 -5.65 -8.02
CA GLN A 29 -7.31 -5.81 -7.50
C GLN A 29 -8.29 -4.81 -8.13
N PHE A 30 -7.95 -3.53 -8.14
CA PHE A 30 -8.83 -2.44 -8.61
C PHE A 30 -8.51 -1.98 -10.03
N HIS A 31 -7.30 -2.19 -10.49
CA HIS A 31 -6.79 -1.65 -11.74
C HIS A 31 -6.08 -2.71 -12.57
N LEU A 32 -6.23 -2.58 -13.86
CA LEU A 32 -5.32 -3.17 -14.81
C LEU A 32 -4.19 -2.16 -15.04
N VAL A 33 -2.95 -2.59 -14.83
CA VAL A 33 -1.76 -1.74 -14.90
C VAL A 33 -0.95 -2.12 -16.13
N VAL A 34 -0.74 -1.17 -17.04
CA VAL A 34 0.10 -1.34 -18.23
C VAL A 34 1.32 -0.46 -18.10
N MET A 35 2.49 -1.07 -18.05
CA MET A 35 3.77 -0.38 -17.86
C MET A 35 4.49 -0.22 -19.19
N GLY A 36 4.80 1.02 -19.56
CA GLY A 36 5.72 1.42 -20.61
C GLY A 36 7.11 1.76 -20.05
N ALA A 37 7.95 2.42 -20.83
CA ALA A 37 9.33 2.78 -20.45
C ALA A 37 9.36 3.79 -19.27
N ASP A 38 8.59 4.88 -19.39
CA ASP A 38 8.56 5.99 -18.41
C ASP A 38 7.17 6.31 -17.87
N ARG A 39 6.14 5.60 -18.32
CA ARG A 39 4.75 5.81 -17.91
C ARG A 39 4.07 4.51 -17.53
N VAL A 40 3.05 4.66 -16.69
CA VAL A 40 2.18 3.58 -16.28
C VAL A 40 0.74 4.00 -16.53
N VAL A 41 -0.03 3.16 -17.25
CA VAL A 41 -1.45 3.37 -17.50
C VAL A 41 -2.25 2.48 -16.58
N CYS A 42 -3.07 3.09 -15.72
CA CYS A 42 -4.00 2.42 -14.82
C CYS A 42 -5.41 2.47 -15.42
N LEU A 43 -6.00 1.32 -15.68
CA LEU A 43 -7.37 1.16 -16.19
C LEU A 43 -8.23 0.56 -15.08
N PRO A 44 -9.24 1.28 -14.56
CA PRO A 44 -10.11 0.75 -13.51
C PRO A 44 -10.88 -0.49 -13.99
N ARG A 45 -10.91 -1.55 -13.18
CA ARG A 45 -11.64 -2.79 -13.48
C ARG A 45 -13.12 -2.73 -13.13
N THR A 46 -13.50 -1.78 -12.28
CA THR A 46 -14.87 -1.62 -11.79
C THR A 46 -15.32 -0.17 -11.84
N ARG A 47 -16.64 0.04 -11.85
CA ARG A 47 -17.21 1.39 -11.74
C ARG A 47 -16.82 2.09 -10.40
N ALA A 48 -16.69 1.31 -9.34
CA ALA A 48 -16.27 1.83 -8.04
C ALA A 48 -14.82 2.34 -8.08
N ALA A 49 -13.89 1.59 -8.70
CA ALA A 49 -12.52 2.03 -8.91
C ALA A 49 -12.46 3.28 -9.81
N ALA A 50 -13.24 3.33 -10.90
CA ALA A 50 -13.32 4.51 -11.76
C ALA A 50 -13.82 5.76 -11.01
N ALA A 51 -14.80 5.61 -10.12
CA ALA A 51 -15.33 6.72 -9.33
C ALA A 51 -14.31 7.27 -8.31
N ARG A 52 -13.29 6.49 -7.92
CA ARG A 52 -12.21 6.90 -7.01
C ARG A 52 -11.07 7.65 -7.70
N LEU A 53 -10.94 7.58 -9.04
CA LEU A 53 -9.83 8.21 -9.77
C LEU A 53 -9.61 9.69 -9.42
N PRO A 54 -10.63 10.56 -9.33
CA PRO A 54 -10.40 11.97 -9.00
C PRO A 54 -9.77 12.17 -7.61
N GLN A 55 -10.18 11.38 -6.61
CA GLN A 55 -9.61 11.42 -5.27
C GLN A 55 -8.17 10.90 -5.26
N ARG A 56 -7.90 9.79 -5.97
CA ARG A 56 -6.56 9.24 -6.16
C ARG A 56 -5.62 10.27 -6.79
N VAL A 57 -6.05 10.93 -7.86
CA VAL A 57 -5.27 11.99 -8.53
C VAL A 57 -4.98 13.14 -7.57
N ALA A 58 -5.97 13.61 -6.81
CA ALA A 58 -5.77 14.68 -5.84
C ALA A 58 -4.76 14.30 -4.75
N ALA A 59 -4.85 13.08 -4.21
CA ALA A 59 -3.91 12.56 -3.23
C ALA A 59 -2.48 12.47 -3.78
N LEU A 60 -2.31 11.89 -4.97
CA LEU A 60 -0.99 11.76 -5.62
C LEU A 60 -0.37 13.14 -5.94
N HIS A 61 -1.16 14.11 -6.41
CA HIS A 61 -0.66 15.48 -6.59
C HIS A 61 -0.23 16.13 -5.28
N ALA A 62 -0.96 15.91 -4.19
CA ALA A 62 -0.59 16.40 -2.88
C ALA A 62 0.73 15.78 -2.40
N LEU A 63 0.91 14.47 -2.60
CA LEU A 63 2.14 13.75 -2.24
C LEU A 63 3.34 14.18 -3.09
N ALA A 64 3.17 14.31 -4.42
CA ALA A 64 4.22 14.74 -5.33
C ALA A 64 4.72 16.17 -5.04
N GLY A 65 3.88 17.02 -4.43
CA GLY A 65 4.24 18.35 -3.96
C GLY A 65 5.04 18.39 -2.66
N LEU A 66 5.27 17.24 -2.01
CA LEU A 66 5.99 17.15 -0.74
C LEU A 66 7.46 16.79 -0.97
N ASP A 67 8.33 17.36 -0.14
CA ASP A 67 9.75 16.95 -0.08
C ASP A 67 9.89 15.70 0.80
N LEU A 68 9.53 14.56 0.22
CA LEU A 68 9.56 13.27 0.90
C LEU A 68 10.95 12.61 0.89
N GLY A 69 11.84 13.04 -0.02
CA GLY A 69 13.15 12.43 -0.22
C GLY A 69 13.12 11.12 -1.02
N PHE A 70 11.95 10.73 -1.53
CA PHE A 70 11.72 9.60 -2.44
C PHE A 70 10.61 9.96 -3.44
N ARG A 71 10.50 9.20 -4.54
CA ARG A 71 9.48 9.46 -5.57
C ARG A 71 8.14 8.83 -5.21
N THR A 72 7.07 9.54 -5.58
CA THR A 72 5.71 9.02 -5.65
C THR A 72 5.24 9.03 -7.10
N PRO A 73 4.32 8.15 -7.55
CA PRO A 73 3.78 8.22 -8.90
C PRO A 73 3.09 9.57 -9.13
N GLU A 74 3.52 10.31 -10.15
CA GLU A 74 2.93 11.60 -10.49
C GLU A 74 1.80 11.40 -11.50
N PRO A 75 0.59 11.94 -11.27
CA PRO A 75 -0.47 11.96 -12.27
C PRO A 75 -0.08 12.82 -13.47
N LEU A 76 0.04 12.19 -14.65
CA LEU A 76 0.41 12.87 -15.89
C LEU A 76 -0.81 13.21 -16.74
N LEU A 77 -1.80 12.31 -16.78
CA LEU A 77 -3.02 12.46 -17.56
C LEU A 77 -4.15 11.64 -16.95
N GLN A 78 -5.33 12.21 -16.86
CA GLN A 78 -6.57 11.51 -16.52
C GLN A 78 -7.58 11.73 -17.63
N GLY A 79 -8.30 10.66 -18.03
CA GLY A 79 -9.35 10.75 -19.03
C GLY A 79 -10.49 9.77 -18.81
N GLY A 80 -11.48 9.79 -19.72
CA GLY A 80 -12.64 8.93 -19.60
C GLY A 80 -13.53 9.27 -18.41
N ALA A 81 -13.90 10.53 -18.22
CA ALA A 81 -14.79 10.95 -17.14
C ALA A 81 -16.17 10.26 -17.25
N HIS A 82 -16.84 10.09 -16.11
CA HIS A 82 -18.15 9.45 -16.02
C HIS A 82 -19.15 10.15 -16.97
N GLY A 83 -19.72 9.38 -17.91
CA GLY A 83 -20.68 9.89 -18.90
C GLY A 83 -20.07 10.24 -20.28
N THR A 84 -18.79 9.98 -20.50
CA THR A 84 -18.16 10.03 -21.82
C THR A 84 -18.12 8.63 -22.43
N ASP A 85 -18.02 8.54 -23.78
CA ASP A 85 -17.82 7.26 -24.50
C ASP A 85 -16.38 6.70 -24.33
N GLU A 86 -15.50 7.42 -23.65
CA GLU A 86 -14.12 7.02 -23.40
C GLU A 86 -14.00 6.26 -22.06
N GLU A 87 -13.30 5.13 -22.09
CA GLU A 87 -13.00 4.36 -20.87
C GLU A 87 -12.16 5.19 -19.88
N PRO A 88 -12.47 5.13 -18.57
CA PRO A 88 -11.70 5.82 -17.55
C PRO A 88 -10.25 5.30 -17.50
N PHE A 89 -9.29 6.21 -17.42
CA PHE A 89 -7.88 5.87 -17.25
C PHE A 89 -7.13 6.93 -16.44
N LEU A 90 -6.02 6.52 -15.88
CA LEU A 90 -5.02 7.38 -15.25
C LEU A 90 -3.64 7.00 -15.75
N VAL A 91 -2.88 7.99 -16.25
CA VAL A 91 -1.47 7.83 -16.61
C VAL A 91 -0.62 8.42 -15.50
N LEU A 92 0.33 7.64 -15.02
CA LEU A 92 1.27 7.99 -13.97
C LEU A 92 2.70 7.98 -14.51
N SER A 93 3.60 8.73 -13.88
CA SER A 93 5.04 8.56 -14.07
C SER A 93 5.45 7.16 -13.58
N ARG A 94 6.37 6.52 -14.30
CA ARG A 94 6.98 5.28 -13.84
C ARG A 94 8.13 5.59 -12.89
N ILE A 95 8.15 4.92 -11.76
CA ILE A 95 9.26 4.96 -10.81
C ILE A 95 10.20 3.80 -11.15
N PRO A 96 11.51 4.04 -11.33
CA PRO A 96 12.48 2.98 -11.56
C PRO A 96 12.77 2.21 -10.29
N GLY A 97 13.34 1.02 -10.44
CA GLY A 97 13.71 0.15 -9.33
C GLY A 97 12.80 -1.07 -9.21
N GLU A 98 13.19 -1.95 -8.31
CA GLU A 98 12.48 -3.20 -8.02
C GLU A 98 12.29 -3.34 -6.50
N PRO A 99 11.30 -4.11 -6.03
CA PRO A 99 11.19 -4.47 -4.63
C PRO A 99 12.47 -5.12 -4.10
N LEU A 100 12.77 -4.90 -2.82
CA LEU A 100 13.95 -5.49 -2.20
C LEU A 100 13.65 -6.94 -1.78
N GLU A 101 14.45 -7.86 -2.30
CA GLU A 101 14.40 -9.26 -1.88
C GLU A 101 14.89 -9.41 -0.44
N THR A 102 14.20 -10.22 0.36
CA THR A 102 14.57 -10.42 1.79
C THR A 102 15.95 -11.02 1.97
N ASP A 103 16.42 -11.81 1.00
CA ASP A 103 17.77 -12.40 1.01
C ASP A 103 18.88 -11.34 1.03
N ALA A 104 18.64 -10.16 0.47
CA ALA A 104 19.59 -9.05 0.51
C ALA A 104 19.87 -8.55 1.94
N LEU A 105 18.96 -8.78 2.88
CA LEU A 105 19.08 -8.38 4.28
C LEU A 105 19.99 -9.31 5.12
N HIS A 106 20.68 -10.26 4.50
CA HIS A 106 21.77 -11.01 5.17
C HIS A 106 23.07 -10.20 5.26
N ASP A 107 23.23 -9.14 4.46
CA ASP A 107 24.36 -8.22 4.49
C ASP A 107 24.06 -7.08 5.49
N ALA A 108 24.96 -6.90 6.46
CA ALA A 108 24.80 -5.90 7.53
C ALA A 108 24.77 -4.45 7.00
N ASP A 109 25.59 -4.13 5.99
CA ASP A 109 25.64 -2.80 5.38
C ASP A 109 24.35 -2.51 4.61
N VAL A 110 23.75 -3.52 3.98
CA VAL A 110 22.45 -3.43 3.33
C VAL A 110 21.36 -3.19 4.37
N VAL A 111 21.32 -3.96 5.45
CA VAL A 111 20.33 -3.81 6.54
C VAL A 111 20.37 -2.41 7.12
N ASP A 112 21.57 -1.90 7.46
CA ASP A 112 21.73 -0.56 8.04
C ASP A 112 21.29 0.53 7.06
N THR A 113 21.62 0.37 5.78
CA THR A 113 21.22 1.29 4.71
C THR A 113 19.71 1.31 4.52
N VAL A 114 19.07 0.15 4.47
CA VAL A 114 17.60 0.00 4.31
C VAL A 114 16.88 0.58 5.52
N ALA A 115 17.31 0.23 6.73
CA ALA A 115 16.71 0.74 7.96
C ALA A 115 16.78 2.28 8.05
N ALA A 116 17.92 2.87 7.69
CA ALA A 116 18.09 4.32 7.68
C ALA A 116 17.17 5.01 6.66
N GLN A 117 16.93 4.41 5.51
CA GLN A 117 16.06 4.97 4.48
C GLN A 117 14.58 4.82 4.85
N TYR A 118 14.14 3.70 5.43
CA TYR A 118 12.79 3.56 5.99
C TYR A 118 12.54 4.56 7.14
N ALA A 119 13.51 4.75 8.03
CA ALA A 119 13.40 5.74 9.10
C ALA A 119 13.22 7.16 8.57
N LYS A 120 13.94 7.52 7.50
CA LYS A 120 13.78 8.82 6.81
C LYS A 120 12.42 8.94 6.13
N LEU A 121 11.98 7.89 5.41
CA LEU A 121 10.68 7.83 4.76
C LEU A 121 9.55 8.08 5.76
N LEU A 122 9.48 7.28 6.82
CA LEU A 122 8.45 7.41 7.85
C LEU A 122 8.48 8.76 8.56
N SER A 123 9.68 9.28 8.84
CA SER A 123 9.84 10.62 9.42
C SER A 123 9.35 11.73 8.47
N ALA A 124 9.55 11.58 7.15
CA ALA A 124 9.03 12.52 6.17
C ALA A 124 7.50 12.47 6.10
N LEU A 125 6.90 11.28 6.09
CA LEU A 125 5.44 11.10 6.13
C LEU A 125 4.83 11.67 7.42
N ALA A 126 5.45 11.43 8.57
CA ALA A 126 4.99 11.96 9.84
C ALA A 126 5.02 13.51 9.86
N ARG A 127 6.11 14.12 9.40
CA ARG A 127 6.20 15.59 9.28
C ARG A 127 5.14 16.16 8.33
N SER A 128 4.93 15.51 7.19
CA SER A 128 3.95 15.93 6.18
C SER A 128 2.53 15.90 6.72
N GLY A 129 2.20 14.95 7.61
CA GLY A 129 0.88 14.83 8.25
C GLY A 129 0.52 16.02 9.15
N THR A 130 1.46 16.88 9.53
CA THR A 130 1.20 18.11 10.29
C THR A 130 0.88 19.31 9.40
N GLY A 131 1.13 19.21 8.08
CA GLY A 131 0.92 20.29 7.12
C GLY A 131 -0.57 20.53 6.83
N GLU A 132 -1.02 21.79 6.93
CA GLU A 132 -2.43 22.16 6.71
C GLU A 132 -2.91 21.80 5.29
N ALA A 133 -2.09 22.03 4.28
CA ALA A 133 -2.40 21.75 2.88
C ALA A 133 -2.63 20.23 2.64
N VAL A 134 -1.81 19.38 3.24
CA VAL A 134 -1.93 17.91 3.18
C VAL A 134 -3.20 17.45 3.88
N ARG A 135 -3.45 17.99 5.07
CA ARG A 135 -4.63 17.66 5.88
C ARG A 135 -5.95 18.08 5.22
N ALA A 136 -5.92 19.08 4.34
CA ALA A 136 -7.10 19.50 3.58
C ALA A 136 -7.44 18.57 2.40
N VAL A 137 -6.48 17.78 1.91
CA VAL A 137 -6.63 16.95 0.71
C VAL A 137 -6.73 15.47 1.04
N LEU A 138 -5.85 14.97 1.93
CA LEU A 138 -5.83 13.55 2.26
C LEU A 138 -7.00 13.16 3.16
N PRO A 139 -7.55 11.94 2.98
CA PRO A 139 -8.57 11.43 3.88
C PRO A 139 -8.01 11.32 5.31
N HIS A 140 -8.89 11.50 6.27
CA HIS A 140 -8.59 11.24 7.68
C HIS A 140 -9.14 9.88 8.08
N ALA A 141 -8.40 9.14 8.86
CA ALA A 141 -8.91 7.92 9.48
C ALA A 141 -10.22 8.21 10.24
N ALA A 142 -11.19 7.36 10.08
CA ALA A 142 -12.46 7.45 10.81
C ALA A 142 -12.21 7.33 12.33
N GLU A 143 -13.13 7.82 13.17
CA GLU A 143 -13.03 7.67 14.64
C GLU A 143 -12.86 6.21 15.07
N ARG A 144 -13.47 5.29 14.31
CA ARG A 144 -13.34 3.83 14.52
C ARG A 144 -12.89 3.19 13.20
N PRO A 145 -11.59 3.32 12.85
CA PRO A 145 -11.09 2.90 11.52
C PRO A 145 -11.28 1.41 11.27
N TRP A 146 -11.19 0.60 12.33
CA TRP A 146 -11.23 -0.85 12.27
C TRP A 146 -12.63 -1.47 12.42
N TRP A 147 -13.65 -0.66 12.68
CA TRP A 147 -15.00 -1.16 12.91
C TRP A 147 -15.55 -1.96 11.72
N ARG A 148 -15.44 -1.42 10.51
CA ARG A 148 -15.91 -2.12 9.29
C ARG A 148 -15.15 -3.39 9.03
N PHE A 149 -13.83 -3.38 9.26
CA PHE A 149 -13.01 -4.58 9.14
C PHE A 149 -13.52 -5.67 10.10
N ALA A 150 -13.70 -5.34 11.37
CA ALA A 150 -14.19 -6.29 12.36
C ALA A 150 -15.57 -6.86 12.03
N GLU A 151 -16.50 -6.01 11.54
CA GLU A 151 -17.83 -6.45 11.08
C GLU A 151 -17.72 -7.42 9.90
N ASN A 152 -16.88 -7.12 8.91
CA ASN A 152 -16.68 -7.97 7.75
C ASN A 152 -16.05 -9.32 8.13
N VAL A 153 -15.04 -9.33 9.00
CA VAL A 153 -14.43 -10.56 9.51
C VAL A 153 -15.48 -11.45 10.18
N ARG A 154 -16.33 -10.87 11.05
CA ARG A 154 -17.41 -11.63 11.70
C ARG A 154 -18.43 -12.18 10.71
N ALA A 155 -18.79 -11.40 9.69
CA ALA A 155 -19.80 -11.79 8.70
C ALA A 155 -19.27 -12.82 7.69
N GLU A 156 -18.05 -12.62 7.19
CA GLU A 156 -17.52 -13.36 6.04
C GLU A 156 -16.59 -14.51 6.46
N LEU A 157 -15.75 -14.34 7.52
CA LEU A 157 -14.75 -15.33 7.89
C LEU A 157 -15.16 -16.23 9.06
N PHE A 158 -15.92 -15.74 10.06
CA PHE A 158 -16.35 -16.57 11.21
C PHE A 158 -17.06 -17.86 10.81
N PRO A 159 -17.93 -17.89 9.76
CA PRO A 159 -18.51 -19.15 9.31
C PRO A 159 -17.50 -20.22 8.89
N LEU A 160 -16.29 -19.81 8.52
CA LEU A 160 -15.21 -20.70 8.03
C LEU A 160 -14.23 -21.14 9.14
N MET A 161 -14.37 -20.59 10.35
CA MET A 161 -13.47 -20.82 11.47
C MET A 161 -14.02 -21.86 12.44
N SER A 162 -13.11 -22.54 13.15
CA SER A 162 -13.45 -23.34 14.34
C SER A 162 -13.91 -22.43 15.49
N ASP A 163 -14.49 -23.01 16.55
CA ASP A 163 -14.89 -22.24 17.73
C ASP A 163 -13.68 -21.59 18.44
N SER A 164 -12.54 -22.29 18.49
CA SER A 164 -11.27 -21.73 19.01
C SER A 164 -10.72 -20.62 18.13
N GLY A 165 -10.83 -20.76 16.80
CA GLY A 165 -10.44 -19.74 15.83
C GLY A 165 -11.26 -18.47 15.97
N ARG A 166 -12.59 -18.59 16.13
CA ARG A 166 -13.47 -17.42 16.38
C ARG A 166 -13.11 -16.70 17.67
N LEU A 167 -12.81 -17.45 18.76
CA LEU A 167 -12.40 -16.86 20.02
C LEU A 167 -11.05 -16.15 19.93
N ARG A 168 -10.12 -16.66 19.10
CA ARG A 168 -8.85 -16.00 18.80
C ARG A 168 -9.09 -14.73 18.01
N ALA A 169 -9.80 -14.80 16.89
CA ALA A 169 -10.12 -13.64 16.05
C ALA A 169 -10.85 -12.54 16.85
N GLU A 170 -11.82 -12.90 17.71
CA GLU A 170 -12.54 -11.92 18.54
C GLU A 170 -11.62 -11.18 19.53
N ARG A 171 -10.61 -11.85 20.08
CA ARG A 171 -9.60 -11.19 20.95
C ARG A 171 -8.75 -10.21 20.14
N GLU A 172 -8.32 -10.59 18.93
CA GLU A 172 -7.53 -9.75 18.05
C GLU A 172 -8.34 -8.52 17.58
N LEU A 173 -9.59 -8.71 17.17
CA LEU A 173 -10.50 -7.62 16.79
C LEU A 173 -10.81 -6.67 17.96
N THR A 174 -10.98 -7.20 19.17
CA THR A 174 -11.20 -6.40 20.37
C THR A 174 -9.96 -5.58 20.73
N ALA A 175 -8.78 -6.16 20.64
CA ALA A 175 -7.52 -5.43 20.83
C ALA A 175 -7.37 -4.31 19.79
N LEU A 176 -7.70 -4.58 18.54
CA LEU A 176 -7.64 -3.61 17.45
C LEU A 176 -8.63 -2.44 17.66
N ASP A 177 -9.88 -2.72 18.05
CA ASP A 177 -10.91 -1.68 18.34
C ASP A 177 -10.55 -0.83 19.59
N SER A 178 -9.65 -1.33 20.45
CA SER A 178 -9.18 -0.61 21.64
C SER A 178 -8.02 0.36 21.36
N LEU A 179 -7.47 0.37 20.15
CA LEU A 179 -6.37 1.26 19.78
C LEU A 179 -6.82 2.74 19.77
N PRO A 180 -5.94 3.67 20.14
CA PRO A 180 -6.26 5.09 20.12
C PRO A 180 -6.49 5.57 18.70
N HIS A 181 -7.46 6.48 18.52
CA HIS A 181 -7.65 7.16 17.25
C HIS A 181 -6.56 8.23 17.07
N LEU A 182 -5.66 8.02 16.14
CA LEU A 182 -4.56 8.93 15.81
C LEU A 182 -4.66 9.36 14.35
N THR A 183 -4.40 10.65 14.09
CA THR A 183 -4.37 11.23 12.74
C THR A 183 -3.14 12.14 12.60
N ARG A 184 -1.99 11.64 13.05
CA ARG A 184 -0.76 12.44 13.22
C ARG A 184 0.17 12.41 12.03
N ALA A 185 0.12 11.34 11.23
CA ALA A 185 1.03 11.10 10.12
C ALA A 185 0.26 10.89 8.83
N VAL A 186 0.90 11.17 7.70
CA VAL A 186 0.51 10.52 6.45
C VAL A 186 0.92 9.06 6.60
N VAL A 187 -0.02 8.16 6.39
CA VAL A 187 0.16 6.72 6.42
C VAL A 187 -0.14 6.19 5.04
N HIS A 188 0.74 5.35 4.51
CA HIS A 188 0.55 4.70 3.21
C HIS A 188 -0.65 3.73 3.25
N GLY A 189 -0.76 2.99 4.36
CA GLY A 189 -1.83 2.02 4.61
C GLY A 189 -1.54 0.62 4.09
N ASP A 190 -0.57 0.48 3.18
CA ASP A 190 -0.10 -0.79 2.61
C ASP A 190 1.40 -0.70 2.26
N LEU A 191 2.25 -0.34 3.25
CA LEU A 191 3.69 -0.16 3.07
C LEU A 191 4.45 -1.52 3.12
N GLY A 192 3.98 -2.49 2.34
CA GLY A 192 4.62 -3.78 2.14
C GLY A 192 5.87 -3.67 1.27
N ALA A 193 6.70 -4.72 1.28
CA ALA A 193 7.94 -4.77 0.49
C ALA A 193 7.70 -4.54 -1.00
N GLU A 194 6.62 -5.06 -1.54
CA GLU A 194 6.21 -4.99 -2.94
C GLU A 194 5.90 -3.58 -3.43
N ASN A 195 5.54 -2.67 -2.51
CA ASN A 195 5.18 -1.28 -2.81
C ASN A 195 6.37 -0.32 -2.69
N VAL A 196 7.54 -0.78 -2.25
CA VAL A 196 8.75 0.04 -2.06
C VAL A 196 9.83 -0.37 -3.04
N LEU A 197 10.22 0.56 -3.92
CA LEU A 197 11.17 0.31 -4.99
C LEU A 197 12.58 0.81 -4.65
N TRP A 198 13.57 0.00 -5.01
CA TRP A 198 14.97 0.22 -4.73
C TRP A 198 15.81 0.15 -5.99
N GLU A 199 16.80 1.03 -6.10
CA GLU A 199 17.85 0.99 -7.11
C GLU A 199 19.19 0.70 -6.44
N TRP A 200 19.99 -0.18 -7.04
CA TRP A 200 21.30 -0.52 -6.51
C TRP A 200 22.38 0.40 -7.04
N THR A 201 23.16 1.03 -6.15
CA THR A 201 24.28 1.90 -6.50
C THR A 201 25.49 1.56 -5.62
N HIS A 202 26.61 1.23 -6.24
CA HIS A 202 27.84 0.82 -5.55
C HIS A 202 27.64 -0.31 -4.52
N GLY A 203 26.75 -1.26 -4.81
CA GLY A 203 26.49 -2.42 -3.96
C GLY A 203 25.52 -2.16 -2.78
N LEU A 204 24.95 -0.97 -2.67
CA LEU A 204 23.95 -0.63 -1.66
C LEU A 204 22.61 -0.24 -2.31
N PRO A 205 21.48 -0.59 -1.66
CA PRO A 205 20.16 -0.21 -2.14
C PRO A 205 19.85 1.26 -1.78
N HIS A 206 19.29 1.98 -2.73
CA HIS A 206 18.75 3.32 -2.57
C HIS A 206 17.26 3.32 -2.82
N LEU A 207 16.50 3.88 -1.89
CA LEU A 207 15.07 4.03 -2.01
C LEU A 207 14.75 4.92 -3.23
N SER A 208 14.16 4.34 -4.26
CA SER A 208 13.75 5.05 -5.47
C SER A 208 12.39 5.68 -5.29
N GLY A 209 11.43 4.94 -4.79
CA GLY A 209 10.09 5.47 -4.53
C GLY A 209 9.13 4.44 -3.97
N VAL A 210 7.91 4.91 -3.73
CA VAL A 210 6.82 4.12 -3.14
C VAL A 210 5.62 4.14 -4.08
N LEU A 211 5.05 2.96 -4.33
CA LEU A 211 3.90 2.73 -5.20
C LEU A 211 2.61 2.58 -4.38
N ASP A 212 1.49 2.51 -5.08
CA ASP A 212 0.16 2.12 -4.58
C ASP A 212 -0.36 2.88 -3.36
N TRP A 213 -0.60 4.16 -3.54
CA TRP A 213 -1.12 5.10 -2.53
C TRP A 213 -2.66 5.10 -2.45
N ASP A 214 -3.35 4.00 -2.79
CA ASP A 214 -4.81 3.96 -2.85
C ASP A 214 -5.47 4.01 -1.46
N ASP A 215 -4.76 3.55 -0.43
CA ASP A 215 -5.20 3.56 0.97
C ASP A 215 -4.57 4.68 1.81
N VAL A 216 -3.91 5.64 1.15
CA VAL A 216 -3.27 6.77 1.85
C VAL A 216 -4.26 7.55 2.71
N THR A 217 -3.88 7.77 3.95
CA THR A 217 -4.73 8.47 4.94
C THR A 217 -3.90 9.18 5.99
N LEU A 218 -4.52 10.10 6.71
CA LEU A 218 -3.96 10.65 7.94
C LEU A 218 -4.36 9.73 9.10
N SER A 219 -3.40 8.97 9.63
CA SER A 219 -3.65 7.90 10.60
C SER A 219 -2.48 7.71 11.58
N ASP A 220 -2.42 6.51 12.18
CA ASP A 220 -1.36 6.06 13.09
C ASP A 220 -0.19 5.47 12.28
N PRO A 221 1.04 6.01 12.39
CA PRO A 221 2.20 5.44 11.73
C PRO A 221 2.51 3.98 12.12
N ALA A 222 1.90 3.46 13.17
CA ALA A 222 2.00 2.05 13.54
C ALA A 222 1.52 1.11 12.42
N GLU A 223 0.63 1.55 11.53
CA GLU A 223 0.15 0.76 10.38
C GLU A 223 1.29 0.46 9.40
N ASP A 224 2.01 1.48 8.95
CA ASP A 224 3.15 1.30 8.05
C ASP A 224 4.33 0.56 8.71
N LEU A 225 4.58 0.84 10.01
CA LEU A 225 5.58 0.11 10.78
C LEU A 225 5.24 -1.38 10.93
N ALA A 226 3.96 -1.72 11.09
CA ALA A 226 3.50 -3.11 11.13
C ALA A 226 3.74 -3.82 9.80
N ALA A 227 3.49 -3.15 8.66
CA ALA A 227 3.74 -3.67 7.32
C ALA A 227 5.24 -3.94 7.08
N ILE A 228 6.13 -2.99 7.45
CA ILE A 228 7.59 -3.19 7.38
C ILE A 228 8.01 -4.40 8.22
N GLY A 229 7.51 -4.51 9.47
CA GLY A 229 7.82 -5.63 10.34
C GLY A 229 7.28 -6.98 9.85
N ALA A 230 6.18 -6.99 9.09
CA ALA A 230 5.67 -8.18 8.45
C ALA A 230 6.52 -8.60 7.25
N SER A 231 6.93 -7.65 6.42
CA SER A 231 7.72 -7.89 5.21
C SER A 231 9.16 -8.35 5.52
N TYR A 232 9.81 -7.73 6.51
CA TYR A 232 11.26 -7.88 6.69
C TYR A 232 11.67 -8.41 8.07
N GLY A 233 10.70 -8.66 8.94
CA GLY A 233 10.97 -9.22 10.26
C GLY A 233 11.26 -8.17 11.34
N HIS A 234 11.52 -8.71 12.54
CA HIS A 234 11.68 -7.90 13.76
C HIS A 234 12.95 -7.07 13.76
N ASP A 235 14.06 -7.65 13.29
CA ASP A 235 15.38 -7.04 13.39
C ASP A 235 15.49 -5.74 12.55
N LEU A 236 14.95 -5.74 11.34
CA LEU A 236 14.89 -4.52 10.53
C LEU A 236 13.96 -3.48 11.18
N LEU A 237 12.78 -3.91 11.63
CA LEU A 237 11.82 -3.01 12.30
C LEU A 237 12.45 -2.33 13.52
N GLU A 238 13.15 -3.07 14.36
CA GLU A 238 13.83 -2.51 15.55
C GLU A 238 14.88 -1.43 15.16
N ARG A 239 15.68 -1.70 14.12
CA ARG A 239 16.62 -0.70 13.60
C ARG A 239 15.93 0.55 13.07
N VAL A 240 14.83 0.39 12.34
CA VAL A 240 14.01 1.51 11.82
C VAL A 240 13.47 2.36 12.98
N LEU A 241 12.97 1.73 14.04
CA LEU A 241 12.46 2.41 15.24
C LEU A 241 13.56 3.21 15.95
N ILE A 242 14.73 2.60 16.14
CA ILE A 242 15.88 3.26 16.78
C ILE A 242 16.35 4.45 15.94
N LEU A 243 16.55 4.27 14.64
CA LEU A 243 17.07 5.32 13.75
C LEU A 243 16.07 6.47 13.53
N GLY A 244 14.78 6.18 13.60
CA GLY A 244 13.72 7.17 13.47
C GLY A 244 13.33 7.87 14.77
N ASP A 245 13.96 7.52 15.89
CA ASP A 245 13.62 8.00 17.26
C ASP A 245 12.11 7.79 17.60
N TRP A 246 11.58 6.63 17.20
CA TRP A 246 10.19 6.25 17.46
C TRP A 246 10.04 5.72 18.90
N SER A 247 9.97 6.65 19.85
CA SER A 247 9.92 6.36 21.29
C SER A 247 8.53 6.55 21.91
N ASP A 248 7.47 6.70 21.10
CA ASP A 248 6.10 6.88 21.61
C ASP A 248 5.67 5.71 22.49
N HIS A 249 5.20 6.05 23.69
CA HIS A 249 4.72 5.04 24.64
C HIS A 249 3.50 4.29 24.06
N GLY A 250 3.63 2.98 23.95
CA GLY A 250 2.60 2.10 23.38
C GLY A 250 2.70 1.87 21.88
N LEU A 251 3.64 2.50 21.15
CA LEU A 251 3.81 2.25 19.72
C LEU A 251 4.05 0.78 19.40
N LEU A 252 4.96 0.12 20.11
CA LEU A 252 5.22 -1.33 19.94
C LEU A 252 3.96 -2.18 20.15
N THR A 253 3.14 -1.81 21.12
CA THR A 253 1.85 -2.49 21.36
C THR A 253 0.91 -2.29 20.17
N ARG A 254 0.80 -1.07 19.64
CA ARG A 254 -0.04 -0.78 18.47
C ARG A 254 0.42 -1.55 17.23
N ILE A 255 1.73 -1.55 16.96
CA ILE A 255 2.34 -2.35 15.87
C ILE A 255 1.98 -3.83 16.03
N ALA A 256 2.16 -4.40 17.22
CA ALA A 256 1.87 -5.81 17.48
C ALA A 256 0.39 -6.16 17.30
N VAL A 257 -0.51 -5.29 17.77
CA VAL A 257 -1.97 -5.48 17.63
C VAL A 257 -2.38 -5.42 16.16
N ILE A 258 -1.92 -4.42 15.40
CA ILE A 258 -2.23 -4.28 13.97
C ILE A 258 -1.69 -5.49 13.20
N ARG A 259 -0.42 -5.82 13.39
CA ARG A 259 0.23 -6.97 12.74
C ARG A 259 -0.47 -8.29 13.05
N GLY A 260 -1.00 -8.44 14.28
CA GLY A 260 -1.75 -9.62 14.70
C GLY A 260 -3.02 -9.88 13.86
N THR A 261 -3.52 -8.88 13.13
CA THR A 261 -4.72 -9.02 12.30
C THR A 261 -4.42 -9.24 10.81
N PHE A 262 -3.15 -9.26 10.39
CA PHE A 262 -2.81 -9.35 8.96
C PHE A 262 -3.30 -10.63 8.30
N ALA A 263 -3.27 -11.76 8.99
CA ALA A 263 -3.84 -13.01 8.50
C ALA A 263 -5.36 -12.92 8.25
N LEU A 264 -6.08 -12.19 9.12
CA LEU A 264 -7.52 -11.91 8.93
C LEU A 264 -7.75 -10.92 7.78
N GLN A 265 -6.87 -9.94 7.60
CA GLN A 265 -6.93 -9.01 6.46
C GLN A 265 -6.72 -9.77 5.16
N GLN A 266 -5.66 -10.57 5.06
CA GLN A 266 -5.38 -11.45 3.91
C GLN A 266 -6.57 -12.36 3.59
N ALA A 267 -7.10 -13.07 4.57
CA ALA A 267 -8.26 -13.95 4.38
C ALA A 267 -9.50 -13.20 3.88
N LEU A 268 -9.73 -11.96 4.39
CA LEU A 268 -10.86 -11.14 3.97
C LEU A 268 -10.71 -10.63 2.53
N TYR A 269 -9.51 -10.31 2.08
CA TYR A 269 -9.24 -9.98 0.68
C TYR A 269 -9.40 -11.21 -0.21
N ALA A 270 -8.81 -12.33 0.19
CA ALA A 270 -8.82 -13.58 -0.57
C ALA A 270 -10.25 -14.10 -0.83
N ILE A 271 -11.13 -14.07 0.16
CA ILE A 271 -12.53 -14.51 -0.04
C ILE A 271 -13.27 -13.61 -1.03
N ARG A 272 -12.97 -12.33 -1.07
CA ARG A 272 -13.60 -11.37 -1.99
C ARG A 272 -13.09 -11.49 -3.42
N ASP A 273 -11.82 -11.85 -3.56
CA ASP A 273 -11.17 -12.06 -4.86
C ASP A 273 -11.39 -13.48 -5.40
N GLY A 274 -11.90 -14.39 -4.56
CA GLY A 274 -12.12 -15.79 -4.90
C GLY A 274 -10.83 -16.60 -4.94
N ASP A 275 -9.80 -16.18 -4.18
CA ASP A 275 -8.53 -16.90 -4.04
C ASP A 275 -8.61 -17.89 -2.87
N GLU A 276 -8.82 -19.17 -3.20
CA GLU A 276 -8.99 -20.24 -2.21
C GLU A 276 -7.68 -20.59 -1.50
N GLU A 277 -6.52 -20.41 -2.15
CA GLU A 277 -5.21 -20.71 -1.58
C GLU A 277 -4.82 -19.69 -0.53
N GLU A 278 -4.88 -18.39 -0.87
CA GLU A 278 -4.64 -17.30 0.09
C GLU A 278 -5.64 -17.29 1.24
N LEU A 279 -6.92 -17.64 0.97
CA LEU A 279 -7.92 -17.80 2.02
C LEU A 279 -7.57 -18.94 2.99
N ALA A 280 -7.06 -20.05 2.46
CA ALA A 280 -6.66 -21.18 3.29
C ALA A 280 -5.47 -20.81 4.17
N ASP A 281 -4.49 -20.09 3.63
CA ASP A 281 -3.30 -19.64 4.36
C ASP A 281 -3.67 -18.61 5.43
N GLY A 282 -4.44 -17.59 5.11
CA GLY A 282 -4.89 -16.57 6.07
C GLY A 282 -5.75 -17.14 7.21
N LEU A 283 -6.45 -18.27 7.00
CA LEU A 283 -7.25 -18.96 8.02
C LEU A 283 -6.53 -20.14 8.68
N ALA A 284 -5.26 -20.43 8.37
CA ALA A 284 -4.57 -21.61 8.89
C ALA A 284 -4.60 -21.71 10.41
N ASP A 285 -4.43 -20.60 11.09
CA ASP A 285 -4.42 -20.49 12.55
C ASP A 285 -5.82 -20.37 13.19
N TYR A 286 -6.89 -20.33 12.39
CA TYR A 286 -8.29 -20.13 12.84
C TYR A 286 -9.22 -21.31 12.53
N ARG A 287 -8.68 -22.37 11.95
CA ARG A 287 -9.41 -23.63 11.62
C ARG A 287 -9.27 -24.70 12.67
#